data_45807d9930d6e68a19468d85c254c2fd
#
_entry.id   45807d9930d6e68a19468d85c254c2fd
#
_cell.length_a   1.000
_cell.length_b   1.000
_cell.length_c   1.000
_cell.angle_alpha   90.00
_cell.angle_beta   90.00
_cell.angle_gamma   90.00
#
_symmetry.space_group_name_H-M   'P 1'
#
loop_
_entity.id
_entity.type
_entity.pdbx_description
1 polymer ?
#
loop_
_entity_poly.entity_id
_entity_poly.type
_entity_poly.pdbx_seq_one_letter_code
_entity_poly.pdbx_strand_id
1 'polypeptide(L)'
;MSDLFTQGNLFTQPAEAADAPTAITAPASENKDPRPFTGTMLPHYKERSLVLFEGQVGRLGGLTRQGCTFHPEELGTLSRYRAERYIPLRDTYQLLYRLEMQNEIEYKGLRRKLNGCYENFTALLGDLNKKENAAFILNDPGGREVLGLERFVEGRKQLSDILRRPVSFDPNEIKHVDTAAEALAASLNKFGRVEFPYMESLASRSRQELIDELGDRIFYNPMVKGFEIRERLAAGNVVAKAE
;
A
#
# COMPACT_ATOMS: atom_id res chain seq x y z
N MET A 1 19.11 -52.64 36.25
CA MET A 1 18.97 -51.37 36.95
C MET A 1 19.37 -50.30 35.96
N SER A 2 18.37 -49.83 35.35
CA SER A 2 17.78 -48.47 35.45
C SER A 2 18.45 -47.54 34.47
N ASP A 3 17.79 -47.29 33.41
CA ASP A 3 16.91 -46.17 33.00
C ASP A 3 17.67 -45.05 32.31
N LEU A 4 17.40 -44.91 31.05
CA LEU A 4 16.36 -44.13 30.40
C LEU A 4 16.47 -42.62 30.57
N PHE A 5 16.80 -41.92 29.52
CA PHE A 5 15.96 -40.84 29.05
C PHE A 5 16.35 -40.41 27.60
N THR A 6 15.61 -40.96 26.66
CA THR A 6 15.56 -40.47 25.28
C THR A 6 14.49 -39.42 25.22
N GLN A 7 14.85 -38.17 24.96
CA GLN A 7 13.87 -37.17 24.50
C GLN A 7 14.09 -36.94 22.99
N GLY A 8 13.13 -37.45 22.23
CA GLY A 8 13.02 -37.20 20.84
C GLY A 8 12.43 -35.79 20.59
N ASN A 9 13.17 -35.00 19.86
CA ASN A 9 12.66 -33.76 19.25
C ASN A 9 12.07 -34.09 17.90
N LEU A 10 10.74 -34.24 17.84
CA LEU A 10 9.96 -34.23 16.61
C LEU A 10 9.63 -32.78 16.25
N PHE A 11 10.45 -32.14 15.48
CA PHE A 11 10.03 -31.03 14.61
C PHE A 11 10.05 -31.53 13.18
N THR A 12 8.96 -32.12 12.75
CA THR A 12 8.65 -32.32 11.35
C THR A 12 8.27 -30.98 10.75
N GLN A 13 9.15 -30.43 9.94
CA GLN A 13 8.79 -29.37 8.98
C GLN A 13 7.78 -29.95 7.99
N PRO A 14 6.70 -29.23 7.64
CA PRO A 14 5.88 -29.64 6.52
C PRO A 14 6.68 -29.45 5.23
N ALA A 15 6.76 -30.50 4.45
CA ALA A 15 7.37 -30.52 3.14
C ALA A 15 6.73 -29.46 2.25
N GLU A 16 7.59 -28.67 1.64
CA GLU A 16 7.29 -27.79 0.52
C GLU A 16 6.69 -28.63 -0.61
N ALA A 17 5.39 -28.51 -0.82
CA ALA A 17 4.72 -29.11 -1.96
C ALA A 17 5.20 -28.38 -3.22
N ALA A 18 6.03 -29.04 -4.00
CA ALA A 18 6.38 -28.61 -5.34
C ALA A 18 5.09 -28.47 -6.17
N ASP A 19 4.86 -27.25 -6.64
CA ASP A 19 3.81 -26.95 -7.61
C ASP A 19 4.01 -27.79 -8.87
N ALA A 20 3.17 -28.81 -9.02
CA ALA A 20 3.04 -29.52 -10.28
C ALA A 20 2.46 -28.54 -11.32
N PRO A 21 2.93 -28.57 -12.59
CA PRO A 21 2.38 -27.69 -13.61
C PRO A 21 0.89 -28.01 -13.78
N THR A 22 0.05 -27.03 -13.49
CA THR A 22 -1.39 -27.12 -13.68
C THR A 22 -1.68 -27.46 -15.13
N ALA A 23 -2.23 -28.63 -15.35
CA ALA A 23 -2.68 -29.11 -16.65
C ALA A 23 -3.49 -28.02 -17.35
N ILE A 24 -3.15 -27.72 -18.59
CA ILE A 24 -3.92 -26.85 -19.48
C ILE A 24 -5.24 -27.58 -19.73
N THR A 25 -6.24 -27.28 -18.94
CA THR A 25 -7.61 -27.76 -19.14
C THR A 25 -8.10 -27.16 -20.47
N ALA A 26 -8.49 -28.02 -21.37
CA ALA A 26 -9.09 -27.63 -22.65
C ALA A 26 -10.24 -26.62 -22.39
N PRO A 27 -10.45 -25.62 -23.26
CA PRO A 27 -11.46 -24.60 -23.04
C PRO A 27 -12.82 -25.27 -22.93
N ALA A 28 -13.44 -25.17 -21.75
CA ALA A 28 -14.85 -25.43 -21.58
C ALA A 28 -15.61 -24.59 -22.63
N SER A 29 -16.67 -25.13 -23.22
CA SER A 29 -17.50 -24.44 -24.23
C SER A 29 -17.80 -23.03 -23.70
N GLU A 30 -17.31 -22.01 -24.40
CA GLU A 30 -17.42 -20.62 -23.96
C GLU A 30 -18.91 -20.24 -23.97
N ASN A 31 -19.50 -20.23 -22.78
CA ASN A 31 -20.87 -19.74 -22.61
C ASN A 31 -20.83 -18.21 -22.82
N LYS A 32 -21.49 -17.74 -23.88
CA LYS A 32 -21.53 -16.33 -24.27
C LYS A 32 -22.64 -15.53 -23.59
N ASP A 33 -23.54 -16.23 -22.88
CA ASP A 33 -24.69 -15.59 -22.27
C ASP A 33 -24.34 -14.90 -20.95
N PRO A 34 -24.97 -13.75 -20.68
CA PRO A 34 -24.88 -13.10 -19.36
C PRO A 34 -25.42 -14.03 -18.28
N ARG A 35 -24.71 -14.09 -17.14
CA ARG A 35 -25.07 -14.95 -16.03
C ARG A 35 -24.76 -14.30 -14.68
N PRO A 36 -25.42 -14.74 -13.59
CA PRO A 36 -25.09 -14.23 -12.26
C PRO A 36 -23.60 -14.35 -11.94
N PHE A 37 -22.99 -13.30 -11.43
CA PHE A 37 -21.61 -13.34 -10.93
C PHE A 37 -21.61 -13.89 -9.50
N THR A 38 -21.12 -15.11 -9.34
CA THR A 38 -20.99 -15.77 -8.03
C THR A 38 -19.57 -15.76 -7.48
N GLY A 39 -18.65 -15.06 -8.18
CA GLY A 39 -17.28 -14.87 -7.73
C GLY A 39 -17.16 -13.87 -6.56
N THR A 40 -15.96 -13.72 -6.05
CA THR A 40 -15.69 -12.78 -4.96
C THR A 40 -15.84 -11.33 -5.45
N MET A 41 -16.79 -10.59 -4.86
CA MET A 41 -16.92 -9.15 -5.09
C MET A 41 -15.85 -8.40 -4.33
N LEU A 42 -14.91 -7.84 -5.08
CA LEU A 42 -13.88 -6.97 -4.48
C LEU A 42 -14.42 -5.55 -4.33
N PRO A 43 -14.04 -4.85 -3.25
CA PRO A 43 -14.58 -3.52 -2.93
C PRO A 43 -14.32 -2.43 -3.98
N HIS A 44 -13.34 -2.61 -4.86
CA HIS A 44 -13.03 -1.69 -5.94
C HIS A 44 -13.77 -1.99 -7.26
N TYR A 45 -14.51 -3.10 -7.33
CA TYR A 45 -15.30 -3.41 -8.51
C TYR A 45 -16.44 -2.42 -8.70
N LYS A 46 -16.59 -1.97 -9.92
CA LYS A 46 -17.60 -1.00 -10.35
C LYS A 46 -18.34 -1.58 -11.55
N GLU A 47 -19.40 -0.90 -11.96
CA GLU A 47 -20.06 -1.17 -13.23
C GLU A 47 -19.05 -1.22 -14.37
N ARG A 48 -19.09 -2.24 -15.20
CA ARG A 48 -18.19 -2.53 -16.30
C ARG A 48 -16.74 -2.90 -15.91
N SER A 49 -16.45 -3.17 -14.66
CA SER A 49 -15.13 -3.71 -14.28
C SER A 49 -14.84 -5.02 -14.98
N LEU A 50 -13.65 -5.14 -15.56
CA LEU A 50 -13.13 -6.40 -16.10
C LEU A 50 -12.88 -7.39 -14.98
N VAL A 51 -13.35 -8.62 -15.15
CA VAL A 51 -13.13 -9.71 -14.20
C VAL A 51 -12.81 -11.02 -14.93
N LEU A 52 -12.14 -11.92 -14.23
CA LEU A 52 -11.96 -13.30 -14.65
C LEU A 52 -12.91 -14.16 -13.81
N PHE A 53 -13.86 -14.80 -14.47
CA PHE A 53 -14.86 -15.63 -13.82
C PHE A 53 -15.04 -16.95 -14.59
N GLU A 54 -14.91 -18.07 -13.90
CA GLU A 54 -14.98 -19.42 -14.49
C GLU A 54 -14.07 -19.61 -15.73
N GLY A 55 -12.87 -19.03 -15.68
CA GLY A 55 -11.90 -19.10 -16.78
C GLY A 55 -12.20 -18.19 -17.98
N GLN A 56 -13.24 -17.38 -17.91
CA GLN A 56 -13.61 -16.42 -18.95
C GLN A 56 -13.36 -14.98 -18.49
N VAL A 57 -12.91 -14.14 -19.42
CA VAL A 57 -12.84 -12.69 -19.21
C VAL A 57 -14.18 -12.07 -19.58
N GLY A 58 -14.65 -11.17 -18.76
CA GLY A 58 -15.89 -10.44 -19.02
C GLY A 58 -16.01 -9.21 -18.13
N ARG A 59 -17.17 -8.57 -18.20
CA ARG A 59 -17.45 -7.36 -17.43
C ARG A 59 -18.61 -7.57 -16.48
N LEU A 60 -18.53 -6.89 -15.34
CA LEU A 60 -19.64 -6.80 -14.40
C LEU A 60 -20.68 -5.79 -14.89
N GLY A 61 -21.95 -6.14 -14.74
CA GLY A 61 -23.07 -5.26 -15.04
C GLY A 61 -24.20 -5.43 -14.06
N GLY A 62 -25.09 -4.43 -13.97
CA GLY A 62 -26.24 -4.46 -13.08
C GLY A 62 -25.86 -4.58 -11.60
N LEU A 63 -24.84 -3.83 -11.14
CA LEU A 63 -24.39 -3.87 -9.76
C LEU A 63 -25.49 -3.36 -8.80
N THR A 64 -25.95 -4.26 -7.94
CA THR A 64 -26.95 -3.97 -6.88
C THR A 64 -26.46 -4.53 -5.54
N ARG A 65 -27.18 -4.22 -4.46
CA ARG A 65 -26.91 -4.84 -3.13
C ARG A 65 -27.13 -6.36 -3.11
N GLN A 66 -27.90 -6.88 -4.06
CA GLN A 66 -28.28 -8.30 -4.15
C GLN A 66 -27.33 -9.11 -5.05
N GLY A 67 -26.48 -8.44 -5.83
CA GLY A 67 -25.53 -9.09 -6.72
C GLY A 67 -25.31 -8.31 -8.02
N CYS A 68 -24.65 -8.96 -8.96
CA CYS A 68 -24.40 -8.42 -10.29
C CYS A 68 -24.37 -9.54 -11.33
N THR A 69 -24.36 -9.14 -12.58
CA THR A 69 -24.31 -10.02 -13.74
C THR A 69 -22.91 -10.01 -14.35
N PHE A 70 -22.41 -11.17 -14.68
CA PHE A 70 -21.20 -11.32 -15.50
C PHE A 70 -21.59 -11.36 -16.98
N HIS A 71 -20.99 -10.48 -17.76
CA HIS A 71 -21.15 -10.42 -19.22
C HIS A 71 -19.83 -10.89 -19.86
N PRO A 72 -19.79 -12.10 -20.42
CA PRO A 72 -18.60 -12.60 -21.11
C PRO A 72 -18.21 -11.65 -22.25
N GLU A 73 -16.92 -11.43 -22.45
CA GLU A 73 -16.39 -10.57 -23.52
C GLU A 73 -15.59 -11.41 -24.52
N GLU A 74 -15.97 -11.37 -25.79
CA GLU A 74 -15.20 -12.02 -26.86
C GLU A 74 -13.95 -11.20 -27.14
N LEU A 75 -12.83 -11.65 -26.64
CA LEU A 75 -11.55 -10.99 -26.84
C LEU A 75 -10.67 -11.82 -27.79
N GLY A 76 -10.03 -11.16 -28.73
CA GLY A 76 -8.96 -11.79 -29.49
C GLY A 76 -7.83 -12.23 -28.56
N THR A 77 -7.05 -13.24 -28.98
CA THR A 77 -6.02 -13.92 -28.18
C THR A 77 -5.13 -12.94 -27.38
N LEU A 78 -4.61 -11.90 -28.02
CA LEU A 78 -3.74 -10.93 -27.36
C LEU A 78 -4.47 -10.08 -26.31
N SER A 79 -5.71 -9.71 -26.56
CA SER A 79 -6.53 -8.92 -25.62
C SER A 79 -6.94 -9.76 -24.41
N ARG A 80 -7.30 -11.03 -24.63
CA ARG A 80 -7.55 -11.98 -23.55
C ARG A 80 -6.31 -12.17 -22.68
N TYR A 81 -5.16 -12.40 -23.30
CA TYR A 81 -3.88 -12.56 -22.62
C TYR A 81 -3.51 -11.32 -21.79
N ARG A 82 -3.81 -10.11 -22.33
CA ARG A 82 -3.63 -8.85 -21.62
C ARG A 82 -4.56 -8.74 -20.42
N ALA A 83 -5.83 -9.10 -20.58
CA ALA A 83 -6.82 -9.10 -19.50
C ALA A 83 -6.44 -10.03 -18.34
N GLU A 84 -6.04 -11.25 -18.65
CA GLU A 84 -5.65 -12.26 -17.66
C GLU A 84 -4.47 -11.84 -16.80
N ARG A 85 -3.62 -10.93 -17.27
CA ARG A 85 -2.48 -10.37 -16.51
C ARG A 85 -2.79 -9.05 -15.84
N TYR A 86 -3.64 -8.25 -16.48
CA TYR A 86 -4.06 -6.96 -15.94
C TYR A 86 -4.98 -7.10 -14.73
N ILE A 87 -5.95 -8.01 -14.77
CA ILE A 87 -6.93 -8.19 -13.69
C ILE A 87 -6.22 -8.49 -12.35
N PRO A 88 -5.32 -9.48 -12.24
CA PRO A 88 -4.59 -9.74 -10.99
C PRO A 88 -3.70 -8.56 -10.55
N LEU A 89 -3.10 -7.85 -11.49
CA LEU A 89 -2.28 -6.66 -11.20
C LEU A 89 -3.14 -5.58 -10.55
N ARG A 90 -4.27 -5.22 -11.17
CA ARG A 90 -5.21 -4.23 -10.63
C ARG A 90 -5.75 -4.65 -9.26
N ASP A 91 -6.21 -5.88 -9.14
CA ASP A 91 -6.85 -6.36 -7.92
C ASP A 91 -5.85 -6.40 -6.75
N THR A 92 -4.61 -6.81 -7.02
CA THR A 92 -3.56 -6.82 -5.99
C THR A 92 -3.15 -5.41 -5.60
N TYR A 93 -3.03 -4.47 -6.55
CA TYR A 93 -2.76 -3.06 -6.28
C TYR A 93 -3.83 -2.43 -5.39
N GLN A 94 -5.10 -2.60 -5.75
CA GLN A 94 -6.23 -2.03 -5.02
C GLN A 94 -6.35 -2.62 -3.61
N LEU A 95 -6.13 -3.93 -3.48
CA LEU A 95 -6.15 -4.60 -2.19
C LEU A 95 -5.02 -4.13 -1.28
N LEU A 96 -3.78 -4.06 -1.80
CA LEU A 96 -2.62 -3.59 -1.06
C LEU A 96 -2.84 -2.16 -0.56
N TYR A 97 -3.16 -1.24 -1.47
CA TYR A 97 -3.37 0.17 -1.13
C TYR A 97 -4.44 0.35 -0.05
N ARG A 98 -5.57 -0.35 -0.19
CA ARG A 98 -6.68 -0.27 0.77
C ARG A 98 -6.30 -0.81 2.15
N LEU A 99 -5.70 -2.00 2.20
CA LEU A 99 -5.33 -2.62 3.48
C LEU A 99 -4.28 -1.79 4.21
N GLU A 100 -3.29 -1.26 3.50
CA GLU A 100 -2.28 -0.39 4.08
C GLU A 100 -2.87 0.93 4.56
N MET A 101 -3.80 1.53 3.79
CA MET A 101 -4.49 2.76 4.18
C MET A 101 -5.38 2.57 5.41
N GLN A 102 -6.09 1.43 5.51
CA GLN A 102 -7.02 1.18 6.60
C GLN A 102 -6.36 0.75 7.90
N ASN A 103 -5.32 -0.05 7.81
CA ASN A 103 -4.69 -0.68 8.97
C ASN A 103 -3.37 -0.01 9.37
N GLU A 104 -2.81 0.85 8.50
CA GLU A 104 -1.50 1.49 8.68
C GLU A 104 -0.39 0.48 9.03
N ILE A 105 -0.45 -0.68 8.38
CA ILE A 105 0.49 -1.80 8.50
C ILE A 105 1.03 -2.15 7.12
N GLU A 106 2.33 -2.37 7.01
CA GLU A 106 2.96 -2.81 5.77
C GLU A 106 2.64 -4.28 5.46
N TYR A 107 2.04 -4.55 4.29
CA TYR A 107 1.74 -5.89 3.81
C TYR A 107 2.80 -6.37 2.81
N LYS A 108 4.00 -6.74 3.30
CA LYS A 108 5.16 -7.19 2.49
C LYS A 108 4.82 -8.33 1.52
N GLY A 109 3.99 -9.29 1.93
CA GLY A 109 3.56 -10.40 1.10
C GLY A 109 2.73 -9.95 -0.11
N LEU A 110 1.75 -9.07 0.11
CA LEU A 110 0.95 -8.47 -0.95
C LEU A 110 1.78 -7.60 -1.89
N ARG A 111 2.75 -6.86 -1.34
CA ARG A 111 3.68 -6.05 -2.15
C ARG A 111 4.55 -6.92 -3.06
N ARG A 112 5.07 -8.04 -2.57
CA ARG A 112 5.76 -9.03 -3.42
C ARG A 112 4.86 -9.58 -4.51
N LYS A 113 3.60 -9.90 -4.19
CA LYS A 113 2.61 -10.35 -5.17
C LYS A 113 2.35 -9.26 -6.23
N LEU A 114 2.21 -7.99 -5.82
CA LEU A 114 2.05 -6.87 -6.74
C LEU A 114 3.22 -6.75 -7.71
N ASN A 115 4.45 -6.83 -7.21
CA ASN A 115 5.66 -6.82 -8.05
C ASN A 115 5.64 -7.99 -9.05
N GLY A 116 5.33 -9.21 -8.60
CA GLY A 116 5.23 -10.37 -9.49
C GLY A 116 4.16 -10.20 -10.58
N CYS A 117 2.99 -9.64 -10.24
CA CYS A 117 1.95 -9.31 -11.24
C CYS A 117 2.44 -8.26 -12.24
N TYR A 118 3.12 -7.21 -11.76
CA TYR A 118 3.69 -6.17 -12.60
C TYR A 118 4.75 -6.73 -13.56
N GLU A 119 5.70 -7.50 -13.05
CA GLU A 119 6.76 -8.15 -13.84
C GLU A 119 6.17 -9.11 -14.88
N ASN A 120 5.19 -9.94 -14.50
CA ASN A 120 4.51 -10.87 -15.39
C ASN A 120 3.77 -10.14 -16.53
N PHE A 121 3.15 -8.99 -16.24
CA PHE A 121 2.54 -8.17 -17.28
C PHE A 121 3.59 -7.57 -18.22
N THR A 122 4.60 -6.90 -17.65
CA THR A 122 5.57 -6.12 -18.44
C THR A 122 6.57 -6.96 -19.22
N ALA A 123 6.95 -8.12 -18.72
CA ALA A 123 7.84 -9.05 -19.42
C ALA A 123 7.30 -9.51 -20.78
N LEU A 124 5.99 -9.60 -20.92
CA LEU A 124 5.32 -10.16 -22.09
C LEU A 124 4.66 -9.12 -22.98
N LEU A 125 4.16 -8.03 -22.39
CA LEU A 125 3.37 -7.01 -23.08
C LEU A 125 4.09 -5.66 -23.17
N GLY A 126 5.22 -5.52 -22.47
CA GLY A 126 5.94 -4.25 -22.33
C GLY A 126 5.26 -3.32 -21.31
N ASP A 127 5.70 -2.08 -21.29
CA ASP A 127 5.28 -1.09 -20.33
C ASP A 127 3.76 -0.89 -20.27
N LEU A 128 3.22 -0.62 -19.08
CA LEU A 128 1.79 -0.34 -18.87
C LEU A 128 1.33 0.86 -19.69
N ASN A 129 2.19 1.90 -19.78
CA ASN A 129 1.92 3.14 -20.49
C ASN A 129 2.18 3.04 -22.00
N LYS A 130 2.57 1.87 -22.53
CA LYS A 130 2.59 1.63 -23.97
C LYS A 130 1.18 1.82 -24.56
N LYS A 131 1.06 2.49 -25.70
CA LYS A 131 -0.22 2.94 -26.28
C LYS A 131 -1.33 1.89 -26.26
N GLU A 132 -1.01 0.67 -26.69
CA GLU A 132 -1.99 -0.43 -26.76
C GLU A 132 -2.39 -0.96 -25.38
N ASN A 133 -1.45 -0.99 -24.43
CA ASN A 133 -1.70 -1.40 -23.05
C ASN A 133 -2.50 -0.33 -22.31
N ALA A 134 -2.09 0.94 -22.43
CA ALA A 134 -2.78 2.06 -21.82
C ALA A 134 -4.23 2.19 -22.32
N ALA A 135 -4.47 2.05 -23.62
CA ALA A 135 -5.82 2.08 -24.19
C ALA A 135 -6.70 0.95 -23.63
N PHE A 136 -6.15 -0.27 -23.50
CA PHE A 136 -6.86 -1.40 -22.90
C PHE A 136 -7.16 -1.16 -21.42
N ILE A 137 -6.15 -0.74 -20.65
CA ILE A 137 -6.25 -0.51 -19.21
C ILE A 137 -7.23 0.62 -18.90
N LEU A 138 -7.22 1.72 -19.63
CA LEU A 138 -8.15 2.86 -19.45
C LEU A 138 -9.61 2.52 -19.76
N ASN A 139 -9.86 1.45 -20.49
CA ASN A 139 -11.22 0.96 -20.75
C ASN A 139 -11.83 0.24 -19.52
N ASP A 140 -11.07 0.05 -18.46
CA ASP A 140 -11.52 -0.50 -17.18
C ASP A 140 -11.64 0.62 -16.12
N PRO A 141 -12.72 0.67 -15.32
CA PRO A 141 -12.95 1.74 -14.34
C PRO A 141 -11.83 1.99 -13.33
N GLY A 142 -11.05 0.95 -12.98
CA GLY A 142 -9.89 1.05 -12.07
C GLY A 142 -8.54 1.21 -12.78
N GLY A 143 -8.52 1.36 -14.11
CA GLY A 143 -7.29 1.26 -14.88
C GLY A 143 -6.35 2.45 -14.71
N ARG A 144 -6.88 3.66 -14.56
CA ARG A 144 -6.05 4.87 -14.44
C ARG A 144 -5.04 4.79 -13.30
N GLU A 145 -5.44 4.25 -12.17
CA GLU A 145 -4.59 4.11 -10.99
C GLU A 145 -3.45 3.12 -11.24
N VAL A 146 -3.72 2.04 -11.99
CA VAL A 146 -2.71 1.04 -12.36
C VAL A 146 -1.65 1.63 -13.30
N LEU A 147 -2.03 2.51 -14.23
CA LEU A 147 -1.06 3.21 -15.07
C LEU A 147 -0.09 4.08 -14.26
N GLY A 148 -0.51 4.57 -13.10
CA GLY A 148 0.33 5.30 -12.16
C GLY A 148 1.48 4.50 -11.54
N LEU A 149 1.52 3.16 -11.73
CA LEU A 149 2.67 2.33 -11.33
C LEU A 149 3.93 2.66 -12.12
N GLU A 150 3.79 3.26 -13.30
CA GLU A 150 4.90 3.74 -14.12
C GLU A 150 4.74 5.23 -14.41
N ARG A 151 5.82 5.97 -14.33
CA ARG A 151 5.93 7.37 -14.78
C ARG A 151 7.16 7.52 -15.66
N PHE A 152 7.09 8.40 -16.62
CA PHE A 152 8.23 8.80 -17.44
C PHE A 152 8.61 10.22 -17.09
N VAL A 153 9.79 10.39 -16.51
CA VAL A 153 10.35 11.69 -16.14
C VAL A 153 11.63 11.86 -16.94
N GLU A 154 11.71 12.91 -17.74
CA GLU A 154 12.87 13.19 -18.62
C GLU A 154 13.25 11.96 -19.50
N GLY A 155 12.24 11.26 -20.00
CA GLY A 155 12.43 10.06 -20.85
C GLY A 155 12.87 8.81 -20.11
N ARG A 156 12.99 8.83 -18.80
CA ARG A 156 13.34 7.68 -17.97
C ARG A 156 12.12 7.12 -17.26
N LYS A 157 11.96 5.80 -17.32
CA LYS A 157 10.91 5.11 -16.59
C LYS A 157 11.22 5.11 -15.10
N GLN A 158 10.28 5.59 -14.30
CA GLN A 158 10.28 5.54 -12.85
C GLN A 158 9.09 4.73 -12.37
N LEU A 159 9.36 3.79 -11.47
CA LEU A 159 8.33 2.99 -10.84
C LEU A 159 7.78 3.72 -9.61
N SER A 160 6.48 3.57 -9.38
CA SER A 160 5.80 4.10 -8.22
C SER A 160 6.35 3.49 -6.92
N ASP A 161 6.44 4.30 -5.88
CA ASP A 161 6.93 3.89 -4.56
C ASP A 161 6.11 2.76 -3.94
N ILE A 162 4.84 2.59 -4.29
CA ILE A 162 4.00 1.50 -3.76
C ILE A 162 4.58 0.11 -4.06
N LEU A 163 5.39 -0.03 -5.11
CA LEU A 163 6.11 -1.27 -5.42
C LEU A 163 7.26 -1.55 -4.44
N ARG A 164 7.71 -0.54 -3.68
CA ARG A 164 8.87 -0.62 -2.78
C ARG A 164 8.51 -0.44 -1.31
N ARG A 165 7.59 0.47 -1.01
CA ARG A 165 7.22 0.87 0.35
C ARG A 165 5.75 1.30 0.43
N PRO A 166 5.15 1.36 1.61
CA PRO A 166 3.84 1.98 1.80
C PRO A 166 3.82 3.42 1.28
N VAL A 167 2.67 3.83 0.74
CA VAL A 167 2.45 5.20 0.23
C VAL A 167 1.23 5.87 0.87
N SER A 168 0.42 5.11 1.59
CA SER A 168 -0.80 5.57 2.25
C SER A 168 -0.58 5.95 3.72
N PHE A 169 0.54 5.57 4.30
CA PHE A 169 0.97 5.92 5.65
C PHE A 169 2.50 5.90 5.72
N ASP A 170 3.08 6.54 6.73
CA ASP A 170 4.51 6.44 7.03
C ASP A 170 4.72 5.34 8.09
N PRO A 171 5.37 4.21 7.74
CA PRO A 171 5.61 3.13 8.71
C PRO A 171 6.55 3.52 9.86
N ASN A 172 7.26 4.64 9.72
CA ASN A 172 8.14 5.18 10.75
C ASN A 172 7.50 6.35 11.51
N GLU A 173 6.23 6.69 11.23
CA GLU A 173 5.56 7.76 11.95
C GLU A 173 5.42 7.38 13.42
N ILE A 174 5.97 8.23 14.29
CA ILE A 174 5.84 8.09 15.74
C ILE A 174 4.39 8.45 16.11
N LYS A 175 3.63 7.47 16.61
CA LYS A 175 2.21 7.65 16.98
C LYS A 175 2.00 7.83 18.48
N HIS A 176 2.94 7.36 19.28
CA HIS A 176 2.92 7.48 20.73
C HIS A 176 4.32 7.55 21.28
N VAL A 177 4.49 8.28 22.37
CA VAL A 177 5.72 8.36 23.15
C VAL A 177 5.40 8.39 24.64
N ASP A 178 6.33 7.91 25.46
CA ASP A 178 6.12 7.81 26.90
C ASP A 178 6.55 9.07 27.66
N THR A 179 7.45 9.87 27.08
CA THR A 179 8.06 11.02 27.75
C THR A 179 7.90 12.31 26.95
N ALA A 180 7.87 13.45 27.66
CA ALA A 180 7.86 14.76 27.03
C ALA A 180 9.15 15.03 26.22
N ALA A 181 10.28 14.45 26.61
CA ALA A 181 11.53 14.56 25.89
C ALA A 181 11.47 13.88 24.50
N GLU A 182 10.84 12.70 24.42
CA GLU A 182 10.60 12.00 23.14
C GLU A 182 9.60 12.77 22.26
N ALA A 183 8.54 13.33 22.87
CA ALA A 183 7.59 14.19 22.15
C ALA A 183 8.27 15.43 21.58
N LEU A 184 9.17 16.07 22.33
CA LEU A 184 9.97 17.18 21.86
C LEU A 184 10.90 16.78 20.71
N ALA A 185 11.60 15.66 20.83
CA ALA A 185 12.48 15.14 19.77
C ALA A 185 11.68 14.85 18.48
N ALA A 186 10.52 14.23 18.59
CA ALA A 186 9.61 13.96 17.46
C ALA A 186 9.13 15.27 16.81
N SER A 187 8.77 16.29 17.64
CA SER A 187 8.35 17.61 17.15
C SER A 187 9.46 18.33 16.40
N LEU A 188 10.67 18.32 16.93
CA LEU A 188 11.83 18.92 16.29
C LEU A 188 12.19 18.22 14.98
N ASN A 189 12.11 16.89 14.93
CA ASN A 189 12.38 16.12 13.71
C ASN A 189 11.34 16.39 12.62
N LYS A 190 10.05 16.50 12.98
CA LYS A 190 8.95 16.65 12.01
C LYS A 190 8.77 18.12 11.56
N PHE A 191 8.84 19.08 12.49
CA PHE A 191 8.50 20.47 12.24
C PHE A 191 9.70 21.45 12.37
N GLY A 192 10.82 20.98 12.87
CA GLY A 192 11.97 21.83 13.16
C GLY A 192 11.74 22.82 14.32
N ARG A 193 10.67 22.67 15.07
CA ARG A 193 10.26 23.57 16.17
C ARG A 193 9.43 22.84 17.22
N VAL A 194 9.21 23.52 18.37
CA VAL A 194 8.28 23.03 19.41
C VAL A 194 6.86 23.25 18.94
N GLU A 195 6.12 22.15 18.72
CA GLU A 195 4.72 22.15 18.26
C GLU A 195 3.86 21.40 19.28
N PHE A 196 3.31 22.14 20.26
CA PHE A 196 2.58 21.53 21.37
C PHE A 196 1.39 20.67 20.96
N PRO A 197 0.50 21.07 20.04
CA PRO A 197 -0.61 20.19 19.64
C PRO A 197 -0.16 18.80 19.19
N TYR A 198 0.95 18.72 18.49
CA TYR A 198 1.52 17.44 18.08
C TYR A 198 2.11 16.67 19.27
N MET A 199 2.86 17.35 20.14
CA MET A 199 3.45 16.73 21.34
C MET A 199 2.37 16.21 22.31
N GLU A 200 1.29 16.97 22.50
CA GLU A 200 0.12 16.59 23.33
C GLU A 200 -0.54 15.31 22.78
N SER A 201 -0.68 15.24 21.45
CA SER A 201 -1.26 14.06 20.79
C SER A 201 -0.38 12.81 20.91
N LEU A 202 0.95 12.97 20.85
CA LEU A 202 1.89 11.86 20.95
C LEU A 202 2.03 11.34 22.38
N ALA A 203 2.18 12.24 23.36
CA ALA A 203 2.41 11.88 24.75
C ALA A 203 1.12 11.63 25.53
N SER A 204 -0.05 11.95 24.95
CA SER A 204 -1.35 11.93 25.65
C SER A 204 -1.33 12.74 26.95
N ARG A 205 -0.66 13.90 26.93
CA ARG A 205 -0.46 14.81 28.06
C ARG A 205 -0.84 16.23 27.67
N SER A 206 -1.26 17.02 28.66
CA SER A 206 -1.54 18.42 28.46
C SER A 206 -0.28 19.23 28.21
N ARG A 207 -0.44 20.39 27.59
CA ARG A 207 0.64 21.36 27.36
C ARG A 207 1.39 21.70 28.64
N GLN A 208 0.65 21.91 29.75
CA GLN A 208 1.26 22.26 31.03
C GLN A 208 2.14 21.13 31.58
N GLU A 209 1.66 19.89 31.53
CA GLU A 209 2.45 18.72 31.95
C GLU A 209 3.72 18.56 31.11
N LEU A 210 3.62 18.79 29.79
CA LEU A 210 4.79 18.77 28.90
C LEU A 210 5.79 19.86 29.26
N ILE A 211 5.35 21.08 29.56
CA ILE A 211 6.22 22.19 29.97
C ILE A 211 6.90 21.89 31.30
N ASP A 212 6.13 21.38 32.27
CA ASP A 212 6.65 21.05 33.61
C ASP A 212 7.69 19.92 33.56
N GLU A 213 7.47 18.88 32.72
CA GLU A 213 8.41 17.78 32.56
C GLU A 213 9.67 18.19 31.77
N LEU A 214 9.51 19.03 30.75
CA LEU A 214 10.64 19.51 29.94
C LEU A 214 11.54 20.52 30.70
N GLY A 215 10.96 21.25 31.64
CA GLY A 215 11.71 22.18 32.50
C GLY A 215 12.58 23.16 31.71
N ASP A 216 13.89 23.10 31.93
CA ASP A 216 14.89 23.99 31.33
C ASP A 216 15.32 23.61 29.90
N ARG A 217 14.69 22.63 29.27
CA ARG A 217 14.96 22.26 27.87
C ARG A 217 14.28 23.18 26.87
N ILE A 218 13.17 23.81 27.26
CA ILE A 218 12.41 24.75 26.43
C ILE A 218 12.18 26.06 27.16
N PHE A 219 12.19 27.17 26.41
CA PHE A 219 11.98 28.50 26.96
C PHE A 219 11.01 29.28 26.08
N TYR A 220 10.17 30.10 26.71
CA TYR A 220 9.32 31.00 25.94
C TYR A 220 10.15 32.14 25.35
N ASN A 221 10.11 32.27 24.04
CA ASN A 221 10.75 33.36 23.31
C ASN A 221 9.66 34.38 22.89
N PRO A 222 9.63 35.59 23.48
CA PRO A 222 8.65 36.62 23.14
C PRO A 222 8.74 37.10 21.68
N MET A 223 9.93 37.05 21.06
CA MET A 223 10.12 37.50 19.69
C MET A 223 9.41 36.63 18.67
N VAL A 224 9.40 35.32 18.87
CA VAL A 224 8.69 34.37 18.00
C VAL A 224 7.31 34.01 18.56
N LYS A 225 6.94 34.56 19.71
CA LYS A 225 5.70 34.29 20.45
C LYS A 225 5.45 32.79 20.66
N GLY A 226 6.52 32.03 20.96
CA GLY A 226 6.50 30.58 21.07
C GLY A 226 7.60 30.03 21.93
N PHE A 227 7.59 28.72 22.13
CA PHE A 227 8.66 28.03 22.85
C PHE A 227 9.74 27.56 21.89
N GLU A 228 10.98 27.71 22.32
CA GLU A 228 12.17 27.25 21.60
C GLU A 228 13.06 26.41 22.53
N ILE A 229 13.87 25.55 21.92
CA ILE A 229 14.89 24.80 22.66
C ILE A 229 16.03 25.75 23.09
N ARG A 230 16.69 25.40 24.19
CA ARG A 230 17.76 26.21 24.78
C ARG A 230 18.85 26.60 23.80
N GLU A 231 19.28 25.65 22.97
CA GLU A 231 20.35 25.84 22.00
C GLU A 231 19.99 26.90 20.96
N ARG A 232 18.74 26.93 20.53
CA ARG A 232 18.24 27.87 19.52
C ARG A 232 18.05 29.27 20.10
N LEU A 233 17.56 29.34 21.32
CA LEU A 233 17.44 30.62 22.05
C LEU A 233 18.83 31.25 22.33
N ALA A 234 19.80 30.42 22.71
CA ALA A 234 21.17 30.90 22.94
C ALA A 234 21.84 31.39 21.65
N ALA A 235 21.66 30.68 20.52
CA ALA A 235 22.21 31.07 19.22
C ALA A 235 21.59 32.39 18.69
N GLY A 236 20.25 32.55 18.84
CA GLY A 236 19.56 33.80 18.45
C GLY A 236 20.00 35.03 19.21
N ASN A 237 20.32 34.88 20.49
CA ASN A 237 20.81 35.98 21.32
C ASN A 237 22.24 36.44 20.96
N VAL A 238 23.04 35.59 20.34
CA VAL A 238 24.41 35.95 19.92
C VAL A 238 24.37 36.88 18.69
N VAL A 239 23.44 36.68 17.78
CA VAL A 239 23.29 37.51 16.56
C VAL A 239 22.75 38.91 16.93
N ALA A 240 21.76 39.00 17.84
CA ALA A 240 21.16 40.27 18.26
C ALA A 240 22.10 41.14 19.18
N LYS A 241 23.18 40.57 19.69
CA LYS A 241 24.16 41.28 20.52
C LYS A 241 25.41 41.75 19.72
N ALA A 242 25.49 41.37 18.44
CA ALA A 242 26.59 41.76 17.55
C ALA A 242 26.25 42.97 16.65
N GLU A 243 25.03 43.50 16.72
CA GLU A 243 24.59 44.78 16.18
C GLU A 243 24.44 45.83 17.30
#